data_dda8be48926498835accc85cd80ac4c1
#
_entry.id   dda8be48926498835accc85cd80ac4c1
#
_cell.length_a   1.000
_cell.length_b   1.000
_cell.length_c   1.000
_cell.angle_alpha   90.00
_cell.angle_beta   90.00
_cell.angle_gamma   90.00
#
_symmetry.space_group_name_H-M   'P 1'
#
loop_
_entity.id
_entity.type
_entity.pdbx_description
1 polymer ?
#
loop_
_entity_poly.entity_id
_entity_poly.type
_entity_poly.pdbx_seq_one_letter_code
_entity_poly.pdbx_strand_id
1 'polypeptide(L)'
;EDVRPPAVLEKTLNYLFHTLLPSDPRDPLFAAVQPFLWNRTRAIRQDFIVQSDRGRTAIACHERIARYHILCLHWKGGVGADAWSEQQELEQLRKTLRSLIEYYDDQRLLGHTYPNEAEFRAYNLLLHARDPEALREVELLPCDVFSAPLLQTALHLRTLIQRSNMLEKRGQSRNTESTPNMFTRFFRDVARPDVSYLCLLYTSPSPRDR
;
A
#
# COMPACT_ATOMS: atom_id res chain seq x y z
N GLU A 1 -11.22 -12.56 -26.19
CA GLU A 1 -11.98 -12.20 -24.95
C GLU A 1 -12.33 -10.74 -25.02
N ASP A 2 -13.60 -10.42 -24.80
CA ASP A 2 -14.06 -9.03 -24.77
C ASP A 2 -13.60 -8.36 -23.47
N VAL A 3 -12.75 -7.35 -23.61
CA VAL A 3 -12.25 -6.58 -22.47
C VAL A 3 -13.33 -5.62 -21.98
N ARG A 4 -13.55 -5.57 -20.69
CA ARG A 4 -14.60 -4.75 -20.09
C ARG A 4 -14.24 -3.25 -20.14
N PRO A 5 -15.17 -2.37 -20.61
CA PRO A 5 -14.91 -0.92 -20.65
C PRO A 5 -14.68 -0.33 -19.25
N PRO A 6 -13.93 0.79 -19.11
CA PRO A 6 -13.59 1.41 -17.82
C PRO A 6 -14.78 1.67 -16.91
N ALA A 7 -15.90 2.15 -17.44
CA ALA A 7 -17.12 2.40 -16.68
C ALA A 7 -17.74 1.12 -16.08
N VAL A 8 -17.59 -0.03 -16.77
CA VAL A 8 -18.05 -1.34 -16.28
C VAL A 8 -17.09 -1.85 -15.20
N LEU A 9 -15.78 -1.63 -15.36
CA LEU A 9 -14.77 -1.99 -14.36
C LEU A 9 -14.99 -1.24 -13.05
N GLU A 10 -15.29 0.06 -13.11
CA GLU A 10 -15.61 0.86 -11.93
C GLU A 10 -16.87 0.37 -11.22
N LYS A 11 -17.95 0.11 -11.98
CA LYS A 11 -19.18 -0.46 -11.42
C LYS A 11 -18.96 -1.83 -10.79
N THR A 12 -18.15 -2.67 -11.44
CA THR A 12 -17.76 -3.98 -10.90
C THR A 12 -17.02 -3.82 -9.57
N LEU A 13 -16.04 -2.92 -9.50
CA LEU A 13 -15.28 -2.67 -8.28
C LEU A 13 -16.16 -2.11 -7.16
N ASN A 14 -17.13 -1.23 -7.49
CA ASN A 14 -18.13 -0.74 -6.55
C ASN A 14 -18.94 -1.88 -5.94
N TYR A 15 -19.44 -2.79 -6.78
CA TYR A 15 -20.18 -3.96 -6.31
C TYR A 15 -19.32 -4.86 -5.39
N LEU A 16 -18.08 -5.14 -5.79
CA LEU A 16 -17.16 -5.97 -5.01
C LEU A 16 -16.91 -5.40 -3.60
N PHE A 17 -16.70 -4.09 -3.49
CA PHE A 17 -16.29 -3.46 -2.23
C PHE A 17 -17.44 -2.96 -1.36
N HIS A 18 -18.61 -2.64 -1.95
CA HIS A 18 -19.74 -2.14 -1.17
C HIS A 18 -20.81 -3.20 -0.91
N THR A 19 -20.84 -4.29 -1.70
CA THR A 19 -21.87 -5.31 -1.57
C THR A 19 -21.32 -6.64 -1.07
N LEU A 20 -20.15 -7.06 -1.56
CA LEU A 20 -19.60 -8.37 -1.24
C LEU A 20 -18.57 -8.35 -0.10
N LEU A 21 -17.78 -7.28 0.03
CA LEU A 21 -16.77 -7.19 1.06
C LEU A 21 -17.43 -6.91 2.42
N PRO A 22 -17.33 -7.81 3.42
CA PRO A 22 -17.83 -7.56 4.76
C PRO A 22 -17.13 -6.37 5.41
N SER A 23 -17.88 -5.58 6.18
CA SER A 23 -17.34 -4.42 6.91
C SER A 23 -16.49 -4.81 8.12
N ASP A 24 -16.76 -5.99 8.71
CA ASP A 24 -15.99 -6.53 9.85
C ASP A 24 -15.04 -7.63 9.35
N PRO A 25 -13.73 -7.47 9.54
CA PRO A 25 -12.74 -8.50 9.18
C PRO A 25 -12.89 -9.80 9.99
N ARG A 26 -13.60 -9.76 11.12
CA ARG A 26 -13.88 -10.94 11.96
C ARG A 26 -15.04 -11.77 11.47
N ASP A 27 -15.79 -11.26 10.50
CA ASP A 27 -16.87 -12.00 9.87
C ASP A 27 -16.29 -13.23 9.13
N PRO A 28 -16.74 -14.46 9.42
CA PRO A 28 -16.30 -15.65 8.72
C PRO A 28 -16.46 -15.55 7.20
N LEU A 29 -17.42 -14.76 6.73
CA LEU A 29 -17.64 -14.48 5.32
C LEU A 29 -16.44 -13.78 4.67
N PHE A 30 -15.67 -12.98 5.42
CA PHE A 30 -14.49 -12.30 4.89
C PHE A 30 -13.48 -13.30 4.33
N ALA A 31 -13.11 -14.33 5.09
CA ALA A 31 -12.18 -15.36 4.66
C ALA A 31 -12.67 -16.15 3.43
N ALA A 32 -13.99 -16.38 3.34
CA ALA A 32 -14.59 -17.08 2.21
C ALA A 32 -14.64 -16.23 0.93
N VAL A 33 -14.82 -14.91 1.05
CA VAL A 33 -14.98 -13.98 -0.09
C VAL A 33 -13.63 -13.44 -0.57
N GLN A 34 -12.63 -13.35 0.29
CA GLN A 34 -11.32 -12.76 -0.01
C GLN A 34 -10.65 -13.38 -1.27
N PRO A 35 -10.56 -14.70 -1.48
CA PRO A 35 -9.94 -15.27 -2.68
C PRO A 35 -10.67 -14.89 -3.97
N PHE A 36 -11.99 -14.76 -3.90
CA PHE A 36 -12.78 -14.27 -5.03
C PHE A 36 -12.48 -12.81 -5.33
N LEU A 37 -12.47 -11.94 -4.31
CA LEU A 37 -12.13 -10.52 -4.46
C LEU A 37 -10.71 -10.33 -4.99
N TRP A 38 -9.76 -11.12 -4.49
CA TRP A 38 -8.38 -11.12 -4.97
C TRP A 38 -8.30 -11.41 -6.49
N ASN A 39 -9.00 -12.44 -6.96
CA ASN A 39 -9.06 -12.76 -8.38
C ASN A 39 -9.74 -11.67 -9.21
N ARG A 40 -10.85 -11.10 -8.72
CA ARG A 40 -11.62 -10.08 -9.45
C ARG A 40 -10.88 -8.75 -9.52
N THR A 41 -10.25 -8.31 -8.45
CA THR A 41 -9.42 -7.09 -8.45
C THR A 41 -8.22 -7.23 -9.38
N ARG A 42 -7.58 -8.40 -9.42
CA ARG A 42 -6.53 -8.71 -10.39
C ARG A 42 -7.03 -8.62 -11.83
N ALA A 43 -8.19 -9.22 -12.13
CA ALA A 43 -8.78 -9.17 -13.47
C ALA A 43 -9.13 -7.74 -13.89
N ILE A 44 -9.67 -6.91 -12.99
CA ILE A 44 -9.95 -5.49 -13.25
C ILE A 44 -8.66 -4.75 -13.66
N ARG A 45 -7.55 -4.94 -12.94
CA ARG A 45 -6.27 -4.32 -13.29
C ARG A 45 -5.74 -4.80 -14.65
N GLN A 46 -5.88 -6.10 -14.95
CA GLN A 46 -5.49 -6.66 -16.24
C GLN A 46 -6.28 -6.03 -17.39
N ASP A 47 -7.58 -5.83 -17.23
CA ASP A 47 -8.41 -5.20 -18.26
C ASP A 47 -7.99 -3.75 -18.54
N PHE A 48 -7.62 -2.96 -17.51
CA PHE A 48 -7.05 -1.61 -17.69
C PHE A 48 -5.72 -1.65 -18.44
N ILE A 49 -4.84 -2.61 -18.10
CA ILE A 49 -3.54 -2.75 -18.76
C ILE A 49 -3.71 -3.12 -20.24
N VAL A 50 -4.57 -4.07 -20.55
CA VAL A 50 -4.83 -4.51 -21.95
C VAL A 50 -5.39 -3.36 -22.79
N GLN A 51 -6.25 -2.52 -22.20
CA GLN A 51 -6.81 -1.35 -22.88
C GLN A 51 -5.83 -0.16 -22.93
N SER A 52 -4.68 -0.27 -22.25
CA SER A 52 -3.76 0.86 -22.07
C SER A 52 -4.42 2.10 -21.47
N ASP A 53 -5.51 1.91 -20.70
CA ASP A 53 -6.20 3.01 -20.03
C ASP A 53 -5.45 3.39 -18.75
N ARG A 54 -4.93 4.63 -18.75
CA ARG A 54 -4.20 5.27 -17.65
C ARG A 54 -4.91 6.54 -17.17
N GLY A 55 -6.18 6.66 -17.50
CA GLY A 55 -6.99 7.82 -17.17
C GLY A 55 -7.47 7.82 -15.72
N ARG A 56 -8.31 8.81 -15.42
CA ARG A 56 -8.84 9.07 -14.06
C ARG A 56 -9.53 7.85 -13.45
N THR A 57 -10.30 7.10 -14.25
CA THR A 57 -11.02 5.91 -13.78
C THR A 57 -10.05 4.78 -13.42
N ALA A 58 -9.02 4.57 -14.23
CA ALA A 58 -7.98 3.57 -13.96
C ALA A 58 -7.25 3.90 -12.65
N ILE A 59 -6.84 5.15 -12.45
CA ILE A 59 -6.19 5.62 -11.22
C ILE A 59 -7.09 5.39 -10.01
N ALA A 60 -8.33 5.86 -10.03
CA ALA A 60 -9.27 5.72 -8.92
C ALA A 60 -9.53 4.24 -8.56
N CYS A 61 -9.63 3.36 -9.55
CA CYS A 61 -9.76 1.92 -9.32
C CYS A 61 -8.52 1.31 -8.69
N HIS A 62 -7.32 1.67 -9.18
CA HIS A 62 -6.05 1.16 -8.63
C HIS A 62 -5.81 1.66 -7.21
N GLU A 63 -6.13 2.91 -6.89
CA GLU A 63 -6.07 3.46 -5.52
C GLU A 63 -6.89 2.62 -4.55
N ARG A 64 -8.14 2.32 -4.91
CA ARG A 64 -9.05 1.51 -4.08
C ARG A 64 -8.56 0.07 -3.94
N ILE A 65 -8.05 -0.52 -5.01
CA ILE A 65 -7.49 -1.89 -4.98
C ILE A 65 -6.22 -1.92 -4.09
N ALA A 66 -5.36 -0.91 -4.15
CA ALA A 66 -4.19 -0.84 -3.28
C ALA A 66 -4.60 -0.76 -1.79
N ARG A 67 -5.55 0.11 -1.44
CA ARG A 67 -6.08 0.18 -0.07
C ARG A 67 -6.71 -1.14 0.38
N TYR A 68 -7.43 -1.84 -0.49
CA TYR A 68 -7.97 -3.18 -0.20
C TYR A 68 -6.87 -4.19 0.14
N HIS A 69 -5.79 -4.26 -0.65
CA HIS A 69 -4.67 -5.17 -0.36
C HIS A 69 -3.96 -4.82 0.97
N ILE A 70 -3.85 -3.53 1.31
CA ILE A 70 -3.31 -3.08 2.60
C ILE A 70 -4.19 -3.59 3.76
N LEU A 71 -5.51 -3.46 3.64
CA LEU A 71 -6.46 -3.98 4.63
C LEU A 71 -6.36 -5.50 4.77
N CYS A 72 -6.28 -6.25 3.67
CA CYS A 72 -6.11 -7.70 3.70
C CYS A 72 -4.82 -8.12 4.40
N LEU A 73 -3.71 -7.43 4.17
CA LEU A 73 -2.43 -7.67 4.86
C LEU A 73 -2.55 -7.44 6.37
N HIS A 74 -3.20 -6.35 6.75
CA HIS A 74 -3.40 -6.01 8.16
C HIS A 74 -4.31 -7.03 8.87
N TRP A 75 -5.42 -7.39 8.26
CA TRP A 75 -6.44 -8.25 8.89
C TRP A 75 -6.06 -9.72 8.95
N LYS A 76 -5.13 -10.17 8.12
CA LYS A 76 -4.65 -11.55 8.16
C LYS A 76 -4.21 -12.01 9.55
N GLY A 77 -3.61 -11.13 10.33
CA GLY A 77 -3.20 -11.42 11.71
C GLY A 77 -4.33 -11.84 12.64
N GLY A 78 -5.58 -11.48 12.33
CA GLY A 78 -6.78 -11.77 13.14
C GLY A 78 -7.63 -12.95 12.66
N VAL A 79 -7.48 -13.40 11.41
CA VAL A 79 -8.41 -14.36 10.74
C VAL A 79 -7.84 -15.79 10.66
N GLY A 80 -6.65 -16.03 11.14
CA GLY A 80 -6.00 -17.35 11.05
C GLY A 80 -5.04 -17.47 9.86
N ALA A 81 -3.96 -18.24 10.06
CA ALA A 81 -2.80 -18.28 9.18
C ALA A 81 -3.09 -18.84 7.77
N ASP A 82 -4.12 -19.66 7.62
CA ASP A 82 -4.39 -20.43 6.39
C ASP A 82 -5.45 -19.80 5.48
N ALA A 83 -6.06 -18.68 5.86
CA ALA A 83 -7.16 -18.08 5.12
C ALA A 83 -6.74 -17.60 3.71
N TRP A 84 -5.56 -16.97 3.58
CA TRP A 84 -4.94 -16.58 2.29
C TRP A 84 -3.44 -16.31 2.45
N SER A 85 -2.70 -16.22 1.34
CA SER A 85 -1.25 -16.01 1.36
C SER A 85 -0.87 -14.52 1.48
N GLU A 86 -0.18 -14.16 2.56
CA GLU A 86 0.39 -12.81 2.76
C GLU A 86 1.35 -12.42 1.63
N GLN A 87 2.19 -13.36 1.19
CA GLN A 87 3.13 -13.15 0.10
C GLN A 87 2.42 -12.77 -1.20
N GLN A 88 1.29 -13.44 -1.51
CA GLN A 88 0.51 -13.15 -2.71
C GLN A 88 -0.18 -11.77 -2.61
N GLU A 89 -0.70 -11.40 -1.43
CA GLU A 89 -1.27 -10.08 -1.20
C GLU A 89 -0.22 -8.98 -1.37
N LEU A 90 0.94 -9.15 -0.77
CA LEU A 90 2.06 -8.22 -0.89
C LEU A 90 2.54 -8.05 -2.34
N GLU A 91 2.58 -9.14 -3.09
CA GLU A 91 2.92 -9.12 -4.52
C GLU A 91 1.89 -8.33 -5.34
N GLN A 92 0.58 -8.56 -5.10
CA GLN A 92 -0.47 -7.80 -5.78
C GLN A 92 -0.44 -6.32 -5.40
N LEU A 93 -0.20 -6.00 -4.14
CA LEU A 93 -0.03 -4.62 -3.69
C LEU A 93 1.15 -3.93 -4.41
N ARG A 94 2.31 -4.57 -4.48
CA ARG A 94 3.48 -4.04 -5.19
C ARG A 94 3.20 -3.79 -6.67
N LYS A 95 2.56 -4.75 -7.35
CA LYS A 95 2.17 -4.60 -8.77
C LYS A 95 1.17 -3.46 -8.96
N THR A 96 0.21 -3.33 -8.05
CA THR A 96 -0.80 -2.26 -8.10
C THR A 96 -0.16 -0.89 -7.91
N LEU A 97 0.72 -0.75 -6.92
CA LEU A 97 1.43 0.51 -6.67
C LEU A 97 2.37 0.88 -7.82
N ARG A 98 3.07 -0.09 -8.40
CA ARG A 98 3.94 0.16 -9.55
C ARG A 98 3.14 0.73 -10.73
N SER A 99 2.04 0.09 -11.11
CA SER A 99 1.18 0.59 -12.18
C SER A 99 0.62 1.98 -11.85
N LEU A 100 0.23 2.21 -10.60
CA LEU A 100 -0.34 3.48 -10.17
C LEU A 100 0.68 4.63 -10.26
N ILE A 101 1.93 4.37 -9.88
CA ILE A 101 3.02 5.35 -10.00
C ILE A 101 3.25 5.71 -11.47
N GLU A 102 3.32 4.72 -12.35
CA GLU A 102 3.46 4.95 -13.78
C GLU A 102 2.28 5.77 -14.35
N TYR A 103 1.06 5.52 -13.87
CA TYR A 103 -0.12 6.29 -14.30
C TYR A 103 -0.05 7.75 -13.82
N TYR A 104 0.38 8.00 -12.60
CA TYR A 104 0.59 9.36 -12.09
C TYR A 104 1.65 10.11 -12.91
N ASP A 105 2.77 9.45 -13.22
CA ASP A 105 3.84 10.06 -14.03
C ASP A 105 3.33 10.42 -15.42
N ASP A 106 2.63 9.52 -16.09
CA ASP A 106 2.05 9.77 -17.42
C ASP A 106 1.01 10.90 -17.39
N GLN A 107 0.13 10.91 -16.40
CA GLN A 107 -0.88 11.96 -16.26
C GLN A 107 -0.26 13.32 -15.92
N ARG A 108 0.82 13.33 -15.17
CA ARG A 108 1.55 14.56 -14.86
C ARG A 108 2.21 15.15 -16.10
N LEU A 109 2.74 14.33 -17.03
CA LEU A 109 3.22 14.79 -18.32
C LEU A 109 2.12 15.45 -19.16
N LEU A 110 0.86 15.04 -18.94
CA LEU A 110 -0.32 15.67 -19.57
C LEU A 110 -0.84 16.90 -18.82
N GLY A 111 -0.18 17.31 -17.72
CA GLY A 111 -0.58 18.45 -16.90
C GLY A 111 -1.67 18.15 -15.85
N HIS A 112 -2.01 16.90 -15.63
CA HIS A 112 -3.00 16.49 -14.63
C HIS A 112 -2.32 16.19 -13.29
N THR A 113 -2.98 16.59 -12.18
CA THR A 113 -2.55 16.29 -10.81
C THR A 113 -3.65 15.53 -10.07
N TYR A 114 -3.23 14.68 -9.12
CA TYR A 114 -4.14 13.84 -8.36
C TYR A 114 -3.91 14.05 -6.86
N PRO A 115 -4.97 14.29 -6.07
CA PRO A 115 -4.84 14.63 -4.65
C PRO A 115 -4.26 13.49 -3.81
N ASN A 116 -4.45 12.25 -4.23
CA ASN A 116 -4.00 11.07 -3.50
C ASN A 116 -2.59 10.59 -3.91
N GLU A 117 -1.93 11.25 -4.88
CA GLU A 117 -0.62 10.80 -5.38
C GLU A 117 0.41 10.65 -4.25
N ALA A 118 0.50 11.61 -3.34
CA ALA A 118 1.43 11.57 -2.23
C ALA A 118 1.21 10.37 -1.29
N GLU A 119 -0.03 9.95 -1.08
CA GLU A 119 -0.39 8.77 -0.29
C GLU A 119 0.23 7.50 -0.90
N PHE A 120 0.03 7.28 -2.18
CA PHE A 120 0.51 6.04 -2.83
C PHE A 120 2.01 6.04 -3.09
N ARG A 121 2.62 7.21 -3.31
CA ARG A 121 4.08 7.35 -3.29
C ARG A 121 4.66 7.00 -1.93
N ALA A 122 4.02 7.40 -0.84
CA ALA A 122 4.42 7.04 0.52
C ALA A 122 4.34 5.52 0.76
N TYR A 123 3.27 4.85 0.32
CA TYR A 123 3.14 3.40 0.43
C TYR A 123 4.23 2.67 -0.36
N ASN A 124 4.50 3.11 -1.59
CA ASN A 124 5.57 2.52 -2.40
C ASN A 124 6.95 2.68 -1.74
N LEU A 125 7.26 3.88 -1.23
CA LEU A 125 8.51 4.15 -0.53
C LEU A 125 8.71 3.22 0.68
N LEU A 126 7.65 2.97 1.45
CA LEU A 126 7.73 2.15 2.63
C LEU A 126 7.82 0.66 2.31
N LEU A 127 7.11 0.17 1.30
CA LEU A 127 7.24 -1.22 0.83
C LEU A 127 8.65 -1.53 0.27
N HIS A 128 9.33 -0.52 -0.24
CA HIS A 128 10.69 -0.59 -0.75
C HIS A 128 11.68 0.18 0.15
N ALA A 129 11.44 0.20 1.48
CA ALA A 129 12.23 1.00 2.42
C ALA A 129 13.74 0.68 2.41
N ARG A 130 14.13 -0.51 1.95
CA ARG A 130 15.54 -0.94 1.83
C ARG A 130 16.15 -0.62 0.47
N ASP A 131 15.34 -0.28 -0.52
CA ASP A 131 15.77 0.02 -1.88
C ASP A 131 16.18 1.50 -2.00
N PRO A 132 17.43 1.80 -2.40
CA PRO A 132 17.87 3.18 -2.63
C PRO A 132 17.18 3.84 -3.82
N GLU A 133 16.77 3.08 -4.83
CA GLU A 133 16.08 3.64 -6.01
C GLU A 133 14.71 4.24 -5.64
N ALA A 134 13.98 3.58 -4.74
CA ALA A 134 12.71 4.12 -4.24
C ALA A 134 12.86 5.50 -3.55
N LEU A 135 14.02 5.78 -2.94
CA LEU A 135 14.30 7.10 -2.40
C LEU A 135 14.57 8.12 -3.50
N ARG A 136 15.39 7.76 -4.49
CA ARG A 136 15.70 8.63 -5.62
C ARG A 136 14.44 9.02 -6.40
N GLU A 137 13.55 8.07 -6.64
CA GLU A 137 12.24 8.34 -7.27
C GLU A 137 11.46 9.41 -6.49
N VAL A 138 11.48 9.36 -5.16
CA VAL A 138 10.79 10.32 -4.30
C VAL A 138 11.48 11.69 -4.29
N GLU A 139 12.82 11.73 -4.30
CA GLU A 139 13.60 12.97 -4.33
C GLU A 139 13.42 13.77 -5.64
N LEU A 140 13.03 13.08 -6.72
CA LEU A 140 12.76 13.70 -8.03
C LEU A 140 11.31 14.21 -8.17
N LEU A 141 10.46 13.99 -7.16
CA LEU A 141 9.06 14.42 -7.23
C LEU A 141 8.93 15.95 -7.18
N PRO A 142 7.91 16.51 -7.83
CA PRO A 142 7.56 17.91 -7.72
C PRO A 142 7.27 18.32 -6.28
N CYS A 143 7.54 19.60 -5.98
CA CYS A 143 7.44 20.13 -4.61
C CYS A 143 6.04 19.95 -3.98
N ASP A 144 4.97 20.00 -4.77
CA ASP A 144 3.60 19.80 -4.31
C ASP A 144 3.36 18.41 -3.72
N VAL A 145 3.93 17.37 -4.34
CA VAL A 145 3.85 15.98 -3.85
C VAL A 145 4.89 15.73 -2.77
N PHE A 146 6.14 16.18 -3.00
CA PHE A 146 7.24 15.94 -2.08
C PHE A 146 6.97 16.56 -0.69
N SER A 147 6.41 17.78 -0.62
CA SER A 147 6.11 18.46 0.65
C SER A 147 4.88 17.93 1.38
N ALA A 148 4.13 17.00 0.79
CA ALA A 148 2.93 16.46 1.42
C ALA A 148 3.26 15.79 2.77
N PRO A 149 2.49 16.08 3.84
CA PRO A 149 2.79 15.60 5.20
C PRO A 149 2.92 14.09 5.29
N LEU A 150 2.11 13.35 4.53
CA LEU A 150 2.11 11.89 4.52
C LEU A 150 3.41 11.33 3.94
N LEU A 151 3.91 11.93 2.84
CA LEU A 151 5.17 11.51 2.23
C LEU A 151 6.37 11.85 3.13
N GLN A 152 6.35 13.01 3.78
CA GLN A 152 7.37 13.40 4.76
C GLN A 152 7.40 12.46 5.97
N THR A 153 6.23 12.03 6.44
CA THR A 153 6.13 10.99 7.48
C THR A 153 6.74 9.66 7.01
N ALA A 154 6.46 9.25 5.78
CA ALA A 154 7.03 8.02 5.21
C ALA A 154 8.56 8.09 5.08
N LEU A 155 9.13 9.22 4.67
CA LEU A 155 10.57 9.46 4.63
C LEU A 155 11.20 9.36 6.03
N HIS A 156 10.55 9.94 7.02
CA HIS A 156 10.99 9.84 8.42
C HIS A 156 10.99 8.38 8.90
N LEU A 157 9.89 7.65 8.70
CA LEU A 157 9.77 6.23 9.06
C LEU A 157 10.82 5.37 8.35
N ARG A 158 11.05 5.58 7.05
CA ARG A 158 12.11 4.92 6.31
C ARG A 158 13.49 5.14 6.94
N THR A 159 13.79 6.35 7.36
CA THR A 159 15.06 6.68 8.01
C THR A 159 15.21 5.92 9.33
N LEU A 160 14.16 5.80 10.13
CA LEU A 160 14.15 5.02 11.36
C LEU A 160 14.41 3.54 11.10
N ILE A 161 13.74 2.96 10.09
CA ILE A 161 13.93 1.56 9.68
C ILE A 161 15.38 1.30 9.24
N GLN A 162 15.95 2.20 8.45
CA GLN A 162 17.34 2.04 7.99
C GLN A 162 18.36 2.14 9.13
N ARG A 163 18.15 3.05 10.07
CA ARG A 163 19.00 3.15 11.26
C ARG A 163 18.95 1.88 12.11
N SER A 164 17.77 1.30 12.31
CA SER A 164 17.62 0.02 13.02
C SER A 164 18.40 -1.10 12.33
N ASN A 165 18.26 -1.23 11.01
CA ASN A 165 18.94 -2.25 10.22
C ASN A 165 20.49 -2.08 10.22
N MET A 166 20.99 -0.84 10.26
CA MET A 166 22.42 -0.58 10.35
C MET A 166 23.02 -0.98 11.71
N LEU A 167 22.29 -0.77 12.80
CA LEU A 167 22.70 -1.17 14.14
C LEU A 167 22.76 -2.70 14.25
N GLU A 168 21.82 -3.42 13.67
CA GLU A 168 21.84 -4.89 13.62
C GLU A 168 23.04 -5.43 12.84
N LYS A 169 23.37 -4.84 11.69
CA LYS A 169 24.52 -5.26 10.86
C LYS A 169 25.88 -5.01 11.51
N ARG A 170 26.01 -4.02 12.39
CA ARG A 170 27.26 -3.70 13.08
C ARG A 170 27.52 -4.56 14.30
N GLY A 171 26.66 -5.53 14.63
CA GLY A 171 26.84 -6.39 15.80
C GLY A 171 26.86 -5.62 17.13
N GLN A 172 26.51 -4.34 17.11
CA GLN A 172 26.33 -3.56 18.32
C GLN A 172 25.10 -4.10 19.02
N SER A 173 25.34 -4.78 20.14
CA SER A 173 24.31 -5.16 21.09
C SER A 173 23.33 -3.99 21.23
N ARG A 174 22.04 -4.28 21.05
CA ARG A 174 20.96 -3.31 21.22
C ARG A 174 21.17 -2.62 22.58
N ASN A 175 21.76 -1.44 22.56
CA ASN A 175 21.86 -0.63 23.76
C ASN A 175 20.41 -0.32 24.14
N THR A 176 19.96 -0.88 25.24
CA THR A 176 18.57 -0.91 25.74
C THR A 176 17.94 0.48 25.88
N GLU A 177 18.71 1.55 25.82
CA GLU A 177 18.19 2.92 25.97
C GLU A 177 17.80 3.62 24.65
N SER A 178 18.46 3.32 23.53
CA SER A 178 18.14 4.00 22.24
C SER A 178 17.02 3.32 21.46
N THR A 179 16.85 2.02 21.62
CA THR A 179 15.86 1.22 20.91
C THR A 179 14.41 1.54 21.31
N PRO A 180 14.05 1.65 22.62
CA PRO A 180 12.70 2.04 23.04
C PRO A 180 12.29 3.42 22.53
N ASN A 181 13.21 4.40 22.54
CA ASN A 181 12.91 5.75 22.04
C ASN A 181 12.63 5.80 20.54
N MET A 182 13.28 4.93 19.77
CA MET A 182 13.05 4.82 18.32
C MET A 182 11.69 4.21 18.01
N PHE A 183 11.32 3.10 18.68
CA PHE A 183 10.01 2.48 18.54
C PHE A 183 8.89 3.36 19.07
N THR A 184 9.09 4.06 20.19
CA THR A 184 8.09 4.99 20.73
C THR A 184 7.81 6.14 19.75
N ARG A 185 8.84 6.69 19.09
CA ARG A 185 8.66 7.71 18.04
C ARG A 185 7.94 7.15 16.83
N PHE A 186 8.37 5.97 16.35
CA PHE A 186 7.73 5.28 15.25
C PHE A 186 6.23 5.08 15.51
N PHE A 187 5.84 4.47 16.64
CA PHE A 187 4.44 4.24 16.97
C PHE A 187 3.65 5.51 17.22
N ARG A 188 4.27 6.58 17.74
CA ARG A 188 3.62 7.88 17.88
C ARG A 188 3.29 8.50 16.54
N ASP A 189 4.22 8.45 15.59
CA ASP A 189 4.04 9.04 14.27
C ASP A 189 3.03 8.24 13.44
N VAL A 190 3.02 6.92 13.59
CA VAL A 190 2.09 5.99 12.93
C VAL A 190 0.68 6.05 13.52
N ALA A 191 0.52 6.35 14.81
CA ALA A 191 -0.79 6.45 15.49
C ALA A 191 -1.57 7.73 15.15
N ARG A 192 -1.03 8.61 14.31
CA ARG A 192 -1.72 9.83 13.89
C ARG A 192 -2.89 9.53 12.96
N PRO A 193 -4.06 10.20 13.13
CA PRO A 193 -5.25 9.94 12.32
C PRO A 193 -5.07 10.15 10.82
N ASP A 194 -4.16 11.05 10.45
CA ASP A 194 -3.85 11.42 9.07
C ASP A 194 -2.99 10.37 8.33
N VAL A 195 -2.47 9.36 9.03
CA VAL A 195 -1.62 8.30 8.48
C VAL A 195 -2.21 6.89 8.63
N SER A 196 -3.53 6.77 8.69
CA SER A 196 -4.25 5.54 9.04
C SER A 196 -3.83 4.29 8.24
N TYR A 197 -3.72 4.38 6.91
CA TYR A 197 -3.30 3.24 6.08
C TYR A 197 -1.79 2.95 6.19
N LEU A 198 -0.96 3.95 6.43
CA LEU A 198 0.45 3.77 6.75
C LEU A 198 0.64 2.96 8.03
N CYS A 199 -0.21 3.24 9.05
CA CYS A 199 -0.27 2.47 10.27
C CYS A 199 -0.54 0.99 9.96
N LEU A 200 -1.54 0.69 9.14
CA LEU A 200 -1.92 -0.68 8.80
C LEU A 200 -0.80 -1.46 8.11
N LEU A 201 0.01 -0.83 7.27
CA LEU A 201 1.14 -1.48 6.62
C LEU A 201 2.23 -1.96 7.59
N TYR A 202 2.42 -1.26 8.72
CA TYR A 202 3.51 -1.56 9.66
C TYR A 202 3.06 -2.20 10.97
N THR A 203 1.78 -2.15 11.32
CA THR A 203 1.25 -2.78 12.52
C THR A 203 0.73 -4.20 12.29
N SER A 204 0.81 -4.70 11.06
CA SER A 204 0.57 -6.11 10.80
C SER A 204 1.61 -6.95 11.56
N PRO A 205 1.20 -7.88 12.43
CA PRO A 205 2.12 -8.70 13.20
C PRO A 205 3.01 -9.49 12.24
N SER A 206 4.32 -9.24 12.31
CA SER A 206 5.30 -10.02 11.57
C SER A 206 5.20 -11.50 11.99
N PRO A 207 5.29 -12.47 11.06
CA PRO A 207 5.35 -13.89 11.41
C PRO A 207 6.51 -14.27 12.34
N ARG A 208 7.47 -13.35 12.57
CA ARG A 208 8.61 -13.54 13.47
C ARG A 208 8.33 -13.16 14.92
N ASP A 209 7.18 -12.56 15.22
CA ASP A 209 6.81 -12.08 16.56
C ASP A 209 5.79 -13.02 17.24
N ARG A 210 5.65 -14.26 16.73
CA ARG A 210 4.85 -15.34 17.34
C ARG A 210 5.73 -16.47 17.86
#